data_917bccdea800b22e54eac3cfa6e429a4
#
_entry.id   917bccdea800b22e54eac3cfa6e429a4
#
_cell.length_a   1.000
_cell.length_b   1.000
_cell.length_c   1.000
_cell.angle_alpha   90.00
_cell.angle_beta   90.00
_cell.angle_gamma   90.00
#
_symmetry.space_group_name_H-M   'P 1'
#
loop_
_entity.id
_entity.type
_entity.pdbx_description
1 polymer ?
#
loop_
_entity_poly.entity_id
_entity_poly.type
_entity_poly.pdbx_seq_one_letter_code
_entity_poly.pdbx_strand_id
1 'polypeptide(L)'
;MSFPNQLIILGSTGSIGTQALDVVRELKASGQSDIQVLGLAAGGSQLELLAKQVAEFSPRAVAVANPNAATQLPDLLKHYGVDEQPLQIFNGPDAAAELVRSLAMGQEGTVLNGITGSVGLAATLATLADGARLALANKESLVVGGALVKQALAYPGQVVPVDSEHSAIAQALLSGRHEKGLTSPVVSGYSEV
;
A
#
# COMPACT_ATOMS: atom_id res chain seq x y z
N MET A 1 -16.08 -12.39 7.76
CA MET A 1 -14.70 -12.28 7.26
C MET A 1 -14.04 -11.18 8.06
N SER A 2 -13.00 -11.49 8.82
CA SER A 2 -12.16 -10.48 9.49
C SER A 2 -11.35 -9.77 8.41
N PHE A 3 -11.40 -8.44 8.37
CA PHE A 3 -10.51 -7.68 7.50
C PHE A 3 -9.09 -7.76 8.06
N PRO A 4 -8.06 -7.85 7.19
CA PRO A 4 -6.67 -7.80 7.65
C PRO A 4 -6.46 -6.50 8.42
N ASN A 5 -5.89 -6.60 9.64
CA ASN A 5 -5.63 -5.39 10.46
C ASN A 5 -4.26 -4.80 10.19
N GLN A 6 -3.43 -5.41 9.36
CA GLN A 6 -2.08 -4.96 9.06
C GLN A 6 -2.06 -4.20 7.73
N LEU A 7 -1.53 -3.00 7.75
CA LEU A 7 -1.53 -2.10 6.60
C LEU A 7 -0.13 -1.55 6.32
N ILE A 8 0.28 -1.62 5.07
CA ILE A 8 1.41 -0.86 4.53
C ILE A 8 0.85 0.19 3.56
N ILE A 9 1.36 1.42 3.62
CA ILE A 9 0.98 2.50 2.69
C ILE A 9 2.22 2.96 1.92
N LEU A 10 2.23 2.67 0.64
CA LEU A 10 3.26 3.11 -0.30
C LEU A 10 2.79 4.38 -1.01
N GLY A 11 3.58 5.45 -0.90
CA GLY A 11 3.19 6.79 -1.30
C GLY A 11 2.38 7.52 -0.22
N SER A 12 2.73 7.33 1.06
CA SER A 12 1.97 7.81 2.23
C SER A 12 1.82 9.33 2.29
N THR A 13 2.75 10.10 1.72
CA THR A 13 2.70 11.56 1.66
C THR A 13 1.97 12.10 0.42
N GLY A 14 1.55 11.23 -0.49
CA GLY A 14 0.73 11.58 -1.65
C GLY A 14 -0.76 11.67 -1.31
N SER A 15 -1.58 12.13 -2.26
CA SER A 15 -3.02 12.35 -2.07
C SER A 15 -3.75 11.08 -1.58
N ILE A 16 -3.53 9.93 -2.22
CA ILE A 16 -4.16 8.66 -1.82
C ILE A 16 -3.66 8.22 -0.44
N GLY A 17 -2.35 8.33 -0.19
CA GLY A 17 -1.75 7.89 1.08
C GLY A 17 -2.23 8.71 2.27
N THR A 18 -2.33 10.03 2.13
CA THR A 18 -2.86 10.90 3.20
C THR A 18 -4.33 10.62 3.50
N GLN A 19 -5.16 10.46 2.47
CA GLN A 19 -6.56 10.09 2.63
C GLN A 19 -6.74 8.71 3.29
N ALA A 20 -5.89 7.73 2.95
CA ALA A 20 -5.93 6.43 3.60
C ALA A 20 -5.60 6.53 5.10
N LEU A 21 -4.62 7.36 5.47
CA LEU A 21 -4.31 7.60 6.87
C LEU A 21 -5.44 8.33 7.61
N ASP A 22 -6.15 9.26 6.95
CA ASP A 22 -7.34 9.91 7.51
C ASP A 22 -8.43 8.89 7.82
N VAL A 23 -8.70 7.96 6.90
CA VAL A 23 -9.66 6.87 7.12
C VAL A 23 -9.22 5.98 8.29
N VAL A 24 -7.93 5.65 8.41
CA VAL A 24 -7.41 4.86 9.55
C VAL A 24 -7.64 5.60 10.88
N ARG A 25 -7.43 6.93 10.92
CA ARG A 25 -7.71 7.74 12.13
C ARG A 25 -9.18 7.67 12.54
N GLU A 26 -10.08 7.85 11.58
CA GLU A 26 -11.53 7.82 11.83
C GLU A 26 -12.00 6.45 12.33
N LEU A 27 -11.53 5.37 11.70
CA LEU A 27 -11.86 4.00 12.10
C LEU A 27 -11.36 3.67 13.50
N LYS A 28 -10.14 4.12 13.87
CA LYS A 28 -9.60 3.98 15.22
C LYS A 28 -10.38 4.81 16.24
N ALA A 29 -10.68 6.07 15.91
CA ALA A 29 -11.41 6.97 16.81
C ALA A 29 -12.84 6.49 17.10
N SER A 30 -13.50 5.87 16.12
CA SER A 30 -14.85 5.31 16.26
C SER A 30 -14.87 3.90 16.90
N GLY A 31 -13.71 3.30 17.17
CA GLY A 31 -13.62 1.93 17.69
C GLY A 31 -14.06 0.85 16.70
N GLN A 32 -14.20 1.19 15.42
CA GLN A 32 -14.68 0.26 14.39
C GLN A 32 -13.58 -0.68 13.87
N SER A 33 -12.32 -0.33 14.05
CA SER A 33 -11.19 -1.13 13.57
C SER A 33 -9.92 -0.92 14.38
N ASP A 34 -9.14 -1.98 14.51
CA ASP A 34 -7.81 -2.00 15.11
C ASP A 34 -6.71 -2.11 14.02
N ILE A 35 -6.82 -1.31 12.97
CA ILE A 35 -5.85 -1.31 11.88
C ILE A 35 -4.50 -0.81 12.38
N GLN A 36 -3.46 -1.62 12.19
CA GLN A 36 -2.07 -1.28 12.48
C GLN A 36 -1.34 -0.88 11.20
N VAL A 37 -0.84 0.33 11.13
CA VAL A 37 0.04 0.78 10.05
C VAL A 37 1.45 0.28 10.34
N LEU A 38 1.87 -0.78 9.64
CA LEU A 38 3.17 -1.42 9.86
C LEU A 38 4.30 -0.77 9.06
N GLY A 39 3.98 -0.17 7.92
CA GLY A 39 4.97 0.42 7.04
C GLY A 39 4.46 1.64 6.28
N LEU A 40 5.35 2.62 6.10
CA LEU A 40 5.10 3.83 5.32
C LEU A 40 6.23 4.02 4.30
N ALA A 41 5.88 4.32 3.05
CA ALA A 41 6.87 4.66 2.03
C ALA A 41 6.54 6.00 1.37
N ALA A 42 7.58 6.80 1.09
CA ALA A 42 7.46 8.09 0.43
C ALA A 42 8.63 8.35 -0.54
N GLY A 43 8.42 9.29 -1.47
CA GLY A 43 9.46 9.72 -2.40
C GLY A 43 10.59 10.53 -1.75
N GLY A 44 10.30 11.25 -0.67
CA GLY A 44 11.24 12.11 0.06
C GLY A 44 11.05 13.61 -0.17
N SER A 45 10.13 14.05 -1.02
CA SER A 45 9.83 15.48 -1.25
C SER A 45 9.08 16.15 -0.09
N GLN A 46 8.34 15.36 0.71
CA GLN A 46 7.57 15.81 1.88
C GLN A 46 8.04 15.06 3.13
N LEU A 47 9.32 15.19 3.45
CA LEU A 47 9.96 14.41 4.51
C LEU A 47 9.41 14.76 5.90
N GLU A 48 9.08 16.03 6.13
CA GLU A 48 8.46 16.47 7.39
C GLU A 48 7.07 15.84 7.61
N LEU A 49 6.27 15.74 6.54
CA LEU A 49 4.98 15.07 6.60
C LEU A 49 5.16 13.57 6.93
N LEU A 50 6.15 12.92 6.29
CA LEU A 50 6.48 11.52 6.60
C LEU A 50 6.87 11.35 8.07
N ALA A 51 7.72 12.23 8.62
CA ALA A 51 8.12 12.17 10.03
C ALA A 51 6.93 12.31 10.98
N LYS A 52 5.98 13.22 10.69
CA LYS A 52 4.72 13.35 11.45
C LYS A 52 3.88 12.07 11.38
N GLN A 53 3.75 11.46 10.19
CA GLN A 53 3.04 10.20 10.02
C GLN A 53 3.70 9.07 10.82
N VAL A 54 5.04 9.01 10.84
CA VAL A 54 5.78 8.03 11.64
C VAL A 54 5.53 8.23 13.14
N ALA A 55 5.58 9.47 13.62
CA ALA A 55 5.32 9.78 15.03
C ALA A 55 3.89 9.39 15.46
N GLU A 56 2.92 9.59 14.56
CA GLU A 56 1.51 9.31 14.85
C GLU A 56 1.18 7.82 14.81
N PHE A 57 1.63 7.11 13.78
CA PHE A 57 1.22 5.73 13.52
C PHE A 57 2.18 4.68 14.04
N SER A 58 3.39 5.08 14.45
CA SER A 58 4.45 4.21 14.99
C SER A 58 4.69 2.95 14.16
N PRO A 59 4.97 3.07 12.84
CA PRO A 59 5.22 1.93 11.99
C PRO A 59 6.50 1.19 12.40
N ARG A 60 6.63 -0.08 12.00
CA ARG A 60 7.85 -0.87 12.20
C ARG A 60 8.93 -0.54 11.18
N ALA A 61 8.53 -0.07 10.01
CA ALA A 61 9.45 0.24 8.91
C ALA A 61 9.01 1.45 8.11
N VAL A 62 10.00 2.19 7.59
CA VAL A 62 9.81 3.33 6.68
C VAL A 62 10.72 3.18 5.47
N ALA A 63 10.24 3.58 4.30
CA ALA A 63 11.02 3.62 3.07
C ALA A 63 11.03 5.02 2.46
N VAL A 64 12.19 5.49 2.04
CA VAL A 64 12.37 6.78 1.35
C VAL A 64 13.10 6.56 0.04
N ALA A 65 12.44 6.83 -1.09
CA ALA A 65 13.02 6.56 -2.41
C ALA A 65 14.24 7.44 -2.72
N ASN A 66 14.29 8.66 -2.19
CA ASN A 66 15.44 9.55 -2.34
C ASN A 66 16.47 9.31 -1.21
N PRO A 67 17.68 8.79 -1.51
CA PRO A 67 18.68 8.50 -0.49
C PRO A 67 19.13 9.74 0.30
N ASN A 68 19.24 10.91 -0.39
CA ASN A 68 19.63 12.15 0.28
C ASN A 68 18.57 12.64 1.29
N ALA A 69 17.30 12.46 0.98
CA ALA A 69 16.22 12.76 1.91
C ALA A 69 16.23 11.76 3.09
N ALA A 70 16.50 10.49 2.82
CA ALA A 70 16.56 9.46 3.86
C ALA A 70 17.59 9.76 4.94
N THR A 71 18.73 10.37 4.61
CA THR A 71 19.75 10.77 5.61
C THR A 71 19.27 11.84 6.58
N GLN A 72 18.27 12.62 6.22
CA GLN A 72 17.71 13.69 7.06
C GLN A 72 16.56 13.19 7.95
N LEU A 73 15.98 12.03 7.63
CA LEU A 73 14.83 11.50 8.34
C LEU A 73 15.10 11.24 9.83
N PRO A 74 16.24 10.67 10.27
CA PRO A 74 16.50 10.42 11.70
C PRO A 74 16.45 11.68 12.57
N ASP A 75 16.97 12.80 12.07
CA ASP A 75 16.95 14.06 12.82
C ASP A 75 15.52 14.64 12.92
N LEU A 76 14.73 14.52 11.86
CA LEU A 76 13.33 14.90 11.90
C LEU A 76 12.52 14.00 12.84
N LEU A 77 12.78 12.71 12.86
CA LEU A 77 12.11 11.77 13.76
C LEU A 77 12.37 12.11 15.23
N LYS A 78 13.62 12.42 15.59
CA LYS A 78 13.97 12.91 16.94
C LYS A 78 13.19 14.18 17.30
N HIS A 79 13.07 15.11 16.36
CA HIS A 79 12.30 16.35 16.57
C HIS A 79 10.83 16.05 16.92
N TYR A 80 10.25 14.95 16.38
CA TYR A 80 8.88 14.51 16.67
C TYR A 80 8.80 13.45 17.79
N GLY A 81 9.88 13.22 18.56
CA GLY A 81 9.90 12.31 19.71
C GLY A 81 9.94 10.82 19.35
N VAL A 82 10.46 10.48 18.16
CA VAL A 82 10.62 9.08 17.67
C VAL A 82 12.10 8.70 17.73
N ASP A 83 12.68 8.66 18.91
CA ASP A 83 14.11 8.39 19.11
C ASP A 83 14.40 7.02 19.75
N GLU A 84 13.43 6.41 20.43
CA GLU A 84 13.61 5.15 21.16
C GLU A 84 12.94 3.93 20.51
N GLN A 85 12.22 4.11 19.39
CA GLN A 85 11.51 3.01 18.76
C GLN A 85 12.40 2.25 17.76
N PRO A 86 12.34 0.91 17.74
CA PRO A 86 13.05 0.11 16.73
C PRO A 86 12.39 0.29 15.35
N LEU A 87 12.78 1.34 14.63
CA LEU A 87 12.30 1.65 13.29
C LEU A 87 13.34 1.23 12.25
N GLN A 88 12.94 0.36 11.32
CA GLN A 88 13.76 0.05 10.15
C GLN A 88 13.59 1.14 9.08
N ILE A 89 14.70 1.66 8.55
CA ILE A 89 14.68 2.68 7.48
C ILE A 89 15.33 2.10 6.24
N PHE A 90 14.54 1.97 5.18
CA PHE A 90 14.99 1.59 3.83
C PHE A 90 15.15 2.84 2.98
N ASN A 91 16.14 2.85 2.07
CA ASN A 91 16.35 3.99 1.18
C ASN A 91 16.77 3.56 -0.23
N GLY A 92 16.47 4.40 -1.21
CA GLY A 92 16.79 4.14 -2.60
C GLY A 92 15.58 3.74 -3.45
N PRO A 93 15.80 3.46 -4.73
CA PRO A 93 14.71 3.22 -5.69
C PRO A 93 13.87 1.97 -5.37
N ASP A 94 14.46 0.95 -4.75
CA ASP A 94 13.80 -0.31 -4.39
C ASP A 94 13.28 -0.34 -2.94
N ALA A 95 13.47 0.73 -2.18
CA ALA A 95 13.17 0.80 -0.75
C ALA A 95 11.72 0.39 -0.41
N ALA A 96 10.74 0.76 -1.23
CA ALA A 96 9.34 0.37 -1.03
C ALA A 96 9.13 -1.14 -1.17
N ALA A 97 9.80 -1.78 -2.13
CA ALA A 97 9.74 -3.23 -2.30
C ALA A 97 10.49 -3.98 -1.19
N GLU A 98 11.62 -3.44 -0.73
CA GLU A 98 12.37 -3.99 0.40
C GLU A 98 11.57 -3.90 1.70
N LEU A 99 10.89 -2.78 1.94
CA LEU A 99 9.99 -2.62 3.08
C LEU A 99 8.89 -3.68 3.10
N VAL A 100 8.22 -3.91 1.96
CA VAL A 100 7.18 -4.96 1.86
C VAL A 100 7.76 -6.33 2.21
N ARG A 101 8.91 -6.70 1.61
CA ARG A 101 9.55 -7.99 1.88
C ARG A 101 9.99 -8.16 3.33
N SER A 102 10.45 -7.08 3.98
CA SER A 102 10.92 -7.12 5.38
C SER A 102 9.81 -7.37 6.37
N LEU A 103 8.61 -6.85 6.10
CA LEU A 103 7.46 -6.97 7.00
C LEU A 103 6.70 -8.29 6.82
N ALA A 104 6.79 -8.94 5.65
CA ALA A 104 6.30 -10.29 5.36
C ALA A 104 4.93 -10.61 5.98
N MET A 105 3.91 -9.81 5.62
CA MET A 105 2.58 -9.87 6.24
C MET A 105 1.73 -11.04 5.75
N GLY A 106 2.04 -11.58 4.56
CA GLY A 106 1.24 -12.63 3.94
C GLY A 106 -0.23 -12.22 3.75
N GLN A 107 -1.13 -13.18 3.78
CA GLN A 107 -2.57 -12.96 3.58
C GLN A 107 -3.25 -12.13 4.69
N GLU A 108 -2.58 -11.96 5.83
CA GLU A 108 -3.05 -11.16 6.97
C GLU A 108 -2.87 -9.65 6.74
N GLY A 109 -2.15 -9.26 5.68
CA GLY A 109 -1.81 -7.88 5.38
C GLY A 109 -2.48 -7.32 4.13
N THR A 110 -2.60 -6.00 4.15
CA THR A 110 -2.97 -5.20 2.97
C THR A 110 -1.87 -4.19 2.67
N VAL A 111 -1.48 -4.10 1.42
CA VAL A 111 -0.56 -3.05 0.93
C VAL A 111 -1.35 -2.12 0.02
N LEU A 112 -1.47 -0.85 0.42
CA LEU A 112 -1.97 0.21 -0.44
C LEU A 112 -0.81 0.75 -1.27
N ASN A 113 -0.85 0.57 -2.58
CA ASN A 113 0.15 1.14 -3.50
C ASN A 113 -0.40 2.37 -4.22
N GLY A 114 -0.04 3.55 -3.71
CA GLY A 114 -0.31 4.87 -4.27
C GLY A 114 0.93 5.55 -4.88
N ILE A 115 2.01 4.81 -5.14
CA ILE A 115 3.19 5.34 -5.83
C ILE A 115 2.83 5.61 -7.29
N THR A 116 3.04 6.81 -7.79
CA THR A 116 2.77 7.18 -9.18
C THR A 116 3.86 6.69 -10.12
N GLY A 117 3.46 6.34 -11.35
CA GLY A 117 4.40 5.90 -12.40
C GLY A 117 4.86 4.44 -12.28
N SER A 118 5.73 4.03 -13.19
CA SER A 118 6.22 2.65 -13.29
C SER A 118 7.10 2.19 -12.13
N VAL A 119 7.64 3.13 -11.33
CA VAL A 119 8.46 2.82 -10.14
C VAL A 119 7.68 2.05 -9.06
N GLY A 120 6.36 2.11 -9.07
CA GLY A 120 5.51 1.32 -8.18
C GLY A 120 5.44 -0.18 -8.51
N LEU A 121 5.91 -0.61 -9.70
CA LEU A 121 5.81 -1.99 -10.16
C LEU A 121 6.60 -2.98 -9.28
N ALA A 122 7.81 -2.62 -8.87
CA ALA A 122 8.63 -3.49 -8.02
C ALA A 122 7.94 -3.79 -6.66
N ALA A 123 7.32 -2.78 -6.06
CA ALA A 123 6.55 -2.93 -4.83
C ALA A 123 5.24 -3.70 -5.04
N THR A 124 4.57 -3.52 -6.18
CA THR A 124 3.43 -4.34 -6.61
C THR A 124 3.80 -5.83 -6.64
N LEU A 125 4.88 -6.18 -7.35
CA LEU A 125 5.32 -7.57 -7.47
C LEU A 125 5.78 -8.14 -6.11
N ALA A 126 6.46 -7.34 -5.29
CA ALA A 126 6.83 -7.75 -3.93
C ALA A 126 5.60 -8.07 -3.07
N THR A 127 4.54 -7.25 -3.16
CA THR A 127 3.28 -7.47 -2.44
C THR A 127 2.59 -8.76 -2.86
N LEU A 128 2.53 -9.02 -4.17
CA LEU A 128 1.88 -10.23 -4.69
C LEU A 128 2.67 -11.49 -4.30
N ALA A 129 4.00 -11.43 -4.36
CA ALA A 129 4.87 -12.53 -3.96
C ALA A 129 4.81 -12.82 -2.45
N ASP A 130 4.60 -11.81 -1.60
CA ASP A 130 4.36 -11.96 -0.17
C ASP A 130 3.01 -12.66 0.14
N GLY A 131 2.08 -12.65 -0.79
CA GLY A 131 0.72 -13.16 -0.60
C GLY A 131 -0.25 -12.13 0.01
N ALA A 132 0.22 -10.92 0.32
CA ALA A 132 -0.61 -9.85 0.85
C ALA A 132 -1.65 -9.37 -0.18
N ARG A 133 -2.76 -8.81 0.31
CA ARG A 133 -3.74 -8.14 -0.54
C ARG A 133 -3.16 -6.82 -1.04
N LEU A 134 -3.28 -6.56 -2.32
CA LEU A 134 -2.85 -5.33 -2.97
C LEU A 134 -4.04 -4.41 -3.25
N ALA A 135 -4.14 -3.31 -2.51
CA ALA A 135 -5.03 -2.18 -2.82
C ALA A 135 -4.28 -1.25 -3.79
N LEU A 136 -4.61 -1.32 -5.08
CA LEU A 136 -3.82 -0.68 -6.14
C LEU A 136 -4.48 0.60 -6.65
N ALA A 137 -3.80 1.73 -6.43
CA ALA A 137 -4.13 3.04 -7.01
C ALA A 137 -3.25 3.40 -8.21
N ASN A 138 -2.18 2.64 -8.44
CA ASN A 138 -1.20 2.84 -9.51
C ASN A 138 -1.56 1.98 -10.72
N LYS A 139 -2.37 2.52 -11.63
CA LYS A 139 -2.73 1.85 -12.89
C LYS A 139 -1.54 1.65 -13.84
N GLU A 140 -0.52 2.51 -13.75
CA GLU A 140 0.68 2.42 -14.60
C GLU A 140 1.42 1.10 -14.38
N SER A 141 1.42 0.57 -13.16
CA SER A 141 2.00 -0.76 -12.87
C SER A 141 1.30 -1.88 -13.63
N LEU A 142 -0.01 -1.78 -13.86
CA LEU A 142 -0.76 -2.76 -14.65
C LEU A 142 -0.53 -2.60 -16.15
N VAL A 143 -0.40 -1.35 -16.64
CA VAL A 143 -0.15 -1.07 -18.06
C VAL A 143 1.25 -1.57 -18.46
N VAL A 144 2.25 -1.31 -17.64
CA VAL A 144 3.66 -1.67 -17.92
C VAL A 144 3.96 -3.12 -17.56
N GLY A 145 3.41 -3.61 -16.46
CA GLY A 145 3.73 -4.91 -15.87
C GLY A 145 2.63 -5.96 -15.94
N GLY A 146 1.55 -5.75 -16.73
CA GLY A 146 0.35 -6.58 -16.68
C GLY A 146 0.60 -8.08 -16.77
N ALA A 147 1.47 -8.52 -17.68
CA ALA A 147 1.84 -9.94 -17.80
C ALA A 147 2.55 -10.46 -16.54
N LEU A 148 3.47 -9.66 -15.95
CA LEU A 148 4.19 -10.01 -14.73
C LEU A 148 3.27 -10.02 -13.51
N VAL A 149 2.39 -9.03 -13.40
CA VAL A 149 1.39 -8.95 -12.34
C VAL A 149 0.45 -10.15 -12.41
N LYS A 150 -0.05 -10.51 -13.60
CA LYS A 150 -0.91 -11.68 -13.79
C LYS A 150 -0.22 -12.99 -13.39
N GLN A 151 1.06 -13.16 -13.71
CA GLN A 151 1.84 -14.34 -13.30
C GLN A 151 2.12 -14.38 -11.79
N ALA A 152 2.22 -13.22 -11.15
CA ALA A 152 2.52 -13.11 -9.72
C ALA A 152 1.28 -13.27 -8.81
N LEU A 153 0.06 -13.30 -9.37
CA LEU A 153 -1.16 -13.50 -8.59
C LEU A 153 -1.17 -14.88 -7.94
N ALA A 154 -1.31 -14.91 -6.62
CA ALA A 154 -1.40 -16.14 -5.84
C ALA A 154 -2.85 -16.67 -5.71
N TYR A 155 -3.84 -15.77 -5.73
CA TYR A 155 -5.26 -16.13 -5.60
C TYR A 155 -6.18 -15.08 -6.24
N PRO A 156 -7.41 -15.46 -6.64
CA PRO A 156 -8.41 -14.53 -7.16
C PRO A 156 -8.79 -13.46 -6.15
N GLY A 157 -8.82 -12.18 -6.56
CA GLY A 157 -9.16 -11.06 -5.69
C GLY A 157 -8.02 -10.56 -4.80
N GLN A 158 -6.79 -11.01 -5.04
CA GLN A 158 -5.60 -10.47 -4.35
C GLN A 158 -5.37 -8.99 -4.67
N VAL A 159 -5.70 -8.55 -5.89
CA VAL A 159 -5.66 -7.14 -6.29
C VAL A 159 -7.04 -6.52 -6.20
N VAL A 160 -7.13 -5.41 -5.47
CA VAL A 160 -8.34 -4.61 -5.31
C VAL A 160 -8.04 -3.21 -5.87
N PRO A 161 -8.77 -2.74 -6.89
CA PRO A 161 -8.58 -1.39 -7.40
C PRO A 161 -9.13 -0.37 -6.40
N VAL A 162 -8.37 0.71 -6.19
CA VAL A 162 -8.76 1.83 -5.31
C VAL A 162 -8.72 3.19 -6.03
N ASP A 163 -8.41 3.21 -7.33
CA ASP A 163 -8.65 4.39 -8.15
C ASP A 163 -10.16 4.58 -8.41
N SER A 164 -10.57 5.80 -8.75
CA SER A 164 -11.99 6.16 -8.86
C SER A 164 -12.70 5.38 -9.96
N GLU A 165 -12.07 5.20 -11.10
CA GLU A 165 -12.68 4.59 -12.29
C GLU A 165 -12.85 3.07 -12.11
N HIS A 166 -11.79 2.38 -11.74
CA HIS A 166 -11.83 0.93 -11.57
C HIS A 166 -12.58 0.52 -10.30
N SER A 167 -12.52 1.32 -9.24
CA SER A 167 -13.29 1.09 -8.02
C SER A 167 -14.79 1.21 -8.28
N ALA A 168 -15.23 2.21 -9.07
CA ALA A 168 -16.63 2.36 -9.46
C ALA A 168 -17.13 1.15 -10.28
N ILE A 169 -16.32 0.67 -11.24
CA ILE A 169 -16.64 -0.52 -12.03
C ILE A 169 -16.71 -1.76 -11.12
N ALA A 170 -15.73 -1.96 -10.24
CA ALA A 170 -15.73 -3.09 -9.32
C ALA A 170 -16.95 -3.09 -8.39
N GLN A 171 -17.35 -1.92 -7.86
CA GLN A 171 -18.55 -1.79 -7.02
C GLN A 171 -19.84 -2.03 -7.82
N ALA A 172 -19.94 -1.52 -9.04
CA ALA A 172 -21.10 -1.74 -9.91
C ALA A 172 -21.26 -3.25 -10.22
N LEU A 173 -20.17 -3.95 -10.48
CA LEU A 173 -20.18 -5.39 -10.73
C LEU A 173 -20.54 -6.20 -9.47
N LEU A 174 -20.10 -5.77 -8.27
CA LEU A 174 -20.45 -6.41 -7.00
C LEU A 174 -21.90 -6.13 -6.59
N SER A 175 -22.48 -4.98 -6.96
CA SER A 175 -23.86 -4.60 -6.67
C SER A 175 -24.86 -5.20 -7.65
N GLY A 176 -24.42 -5.65 -8.83
CA GLY A 176 -25.25 -6.38 -9.80
C GLY A 176 -25.71 -7.72 -9.21
N ARG A 177 -27.01 -8.05 -9.33
CA ARG A 177 -27.52 -9.36 -8.92
C ARG A 177 -26.74 -10.44 -9.65
N HIS A 178 -26.12 -11.34 -8.90
CA HIS A 178 -25.53 -12.57 -9.43
C HIS A 178 -26.62 -13.43 -10.09
N GLU A 179 -26.86 -13.29 -11.35
CA GLU A 179 -27.43 -14.35 -12.14
C GLU A 179 -26.36 -15.45 -12.27
N LYS A 180 -26.78 -16.68 -11.97
CA LYS A 180 -25.94 -17.88 -11.95
C LYS A 180 -25.09 -17.96 -13.24
N GLY A 181 -23.80 -17.85 -13.11
CA GLY A 181 -22.86 -18.16 -14.21
C GLY A 181 -21.72 -17.15 -14.48
N LEU A 182 -21.70 -15.99 -13.82
CA LEU A 182 -20.58 -15.07 -13.95
C LEU A 182 -19.50 -15.41 -12.93
N THR A 183 -18.43 -16.04 -13.40
CA THR A 183 -17.15 -16.11 -12.68
C THR A 183 -16.69 -14.70 -12.33
N SER A 184 -16.21 -14.53 -11.13
CA SER A 184 -15.85 -13.26 -10.49
C SER A 184 -15.35 -12.18 -11.50
N PRO A 185 -16.08 -11.10 -11.71
CA PRO A 185 -15.78 -10.14 -12.79
C PRO A 185 -14.49 -9.36 -12.61
N VAL A 186 -13.94 -9.33 -11.38
CA VAL A 186 -12.66 -8.65 -11.08
C VAL A 186 -11.47 -9.37 -11.74
N VAL A 187 -11.58 -10.68 -11.98
CA VAL A 187 -10.52 -11.49 -12.61
C VAL A 187 -10.66 -11.50 -14.13
N SER A 188 -11.87 -11.44 -14.68
CA SER A 188 -12.08 -11.48 -16.14
C SER A 188 -11.68 -10.17 -16.84
N GLY A 189 -11.83 -9.02 -16.20
CA GLY A 189 -11.41 -7.72 -16.76
C GLY A 189 -9.90 -7.56 -16.89
N TYR A 190 -9.11 -8.31 -16.11
CA TYR A 190 -7.64 -8.35 -16.21
C TYR A 190 -7.13 -9.56 -16.99
N SER A 191 -8.01 -10.45 -17.46
CA SER A 191 -7.59 -11.63 -18.22
C SER A 191 -7.43 -11.35 -19.72
N GLU A 192 -7.86 -10.20 -20.21
CA GLU A 192 -7.82 -9.83 -21.65
C GLU A 192 -6.90 -8.63 -21.95
N VAL A 193 -6.03 -8.21 -21.01
CA VAL A 193 -5.00 -7.18 -21.26
C VAL A 193 -3.63 -7.83 -21.32
#